data_a8d5836e9676282a3f2efc23945e3ea6
#
_entry.id   a8d5836e9676282a3f2efc23945e3ea6
#
_cell.length_a   1.000
_cell.length_b   1.000
_cell.length_c   1.000
_cell.angle_alpha   90.00
_cell.angle_beta   90.00
_cell.angle_gamma   90.00
#
_symmetry.space_group_name_H-M   'P 1'
#
loop_
_entity.id
_entity.type
_entity.pdbx_description
1 polymer ?
#
loop_
_entity_poly.entity_id
_entity_poly.type
_entity_poly.pdbx_seq_one_letter_code
_entity_poly.pdbx_strand_id
1 'polypeptide(L)'
;FNEGKYPYAFPNFGAARMGAPMNAFVRVDSDPVRLRSQIYEPDYIIIVDPTLMRGYNCFSGLKEDGVAIINGKEDMELPKLKAKQKVFVVPANEIAMRTIGRPLGNTALIGAFAAATGELKLDNLIEVVKKRFSGKAQEGNIQAVKEGFEFVSEAQTYGAKRT
;
A
#
# COMPACT_ATOMS: atom_id res chain seq x y z
N PHE A 1 -6.75 9.09 10.89
CA PHE A 1 -7.54 9.76 11.92
C PHE A 1 -6.67 10.11 13.15
N ASN A 2 -5.86 9.17 13.67
CA ASN A 2 -4.99 9.42 14.82
C ASN A 2 -3.97 10.57 14.62
N GLU A 3 -3.75 10.98 13.39
CA GLU A 3 -2.85 12.08 13.01
C GLU A 3 -3.59 13.40 12.74
N GLY A 4 -4.84 13.50 13.16
CA GLY A 4 -5.66 14.71 12.96
C GLY A 4 -6.21 14.89 11.55
N LYS A 5 -6.08 13.87 10.69
CA LYS A 5 -6.63 13.88 9.33
C LYS A 5 -8.00 13.20 9.28
N TYR A 6 -8.82 13.54 8.29
CA TYR A 6 -10.15 12.97 8.08
C TYR A 6 -10.11 11.94 6.96
N PRO A 7 -10.11 10.62 7.27
CA PRO A 7 -10.14 9.57 6.26
C PRO A 7 -11.58 9.25 5.84
N TYR A 8 -11.77 8.97 4.57
CA TYR A 8 -12.98 8.34 4.02
C TYR A 8 -12.57 7.20 3.10
N ALA A 9 -13.03 5.99 3.40
CA ALA A 9 -12.70 4.79 2.64
C ALA A 9 -13.96 4.00 2.29
N PHE A 10 -13.99 3.45 1.07
CA PHE A 10 -15.07 2.56 0.65
C PHE A 10 -14.57 1.54 -0.38
N PRO A 11 -15.06 0.30 -0.32
CA PRO A 11 -14.83 -0.69 -1.35
C PRO A 11 -15.74 -0.45 -2.55
N ASN A 12 -15.25 -0.77 -3.74
CA ASN A 12 -16.03 -0.79 -4.97
C ASN A 12 -16.12 -2.25 -5.45
N PHE A 13 -17.25 -2.87 -5.21
CA PHE A 13 -17.52 -4.25 -5.62
C PHE A 13 -18.04 -4.25 -7.06
N GLY A 14 -17.38 -5.00 -7.95
CA GLY A 14 -17.93 -5.30 -9.26
C GLY A 14 -19.17 -6.21 -9.18
N ALA A 15 -19.92 -6.31 -10.27
CA ALA A 15 -21.12 -7.13 -10.37
C ALA A 15 -20.85 -8.66 -10.28
N ALA A 16 -19.60 -9.07 -10.39
CA ALA A 16 -19.23 -10.49 -10.36
C ALA A 16 -19.16 -11.01 -8.92
N ARG A 17 -19.65 -12.23 -8.73
CA ARG A 17 -19.69 -12.88 -7.44
C ARG A 17 -18.34 -13.43 -7.00
N MET A 18 -17.73 -14.25 -6.68
CA MET A 18 -16.40 -14.58 -6.18
C MET A 18 -15.29 -14.47 -7.23
N GLY A 19 -14.11 -14.00 -6.82
CA GLY A 19 -12.89 -13.94 -7.67
C GLY A 19 -12.82 -12.75 -8.63
N ALA A 20 -13.76 -11.80 -8.56
CA ALA A 20 -13.68 -10.57 -9.35
C ALA A 20 -12.64 -9.61 -8.78
N PRO A 21 -11.96 -8.84 -9.63
CA PRO A 21 -11.14 -7.72 -9.19
C PRO A 21 -11.94 -6.74 -8.34
N MET A 22 -11.35 -6.33 -7.23
CA MET A 22 -11.96 -5.39 -6.31
C MET A 22 -11.05 -4.20 -6.12
N ASN A 23 -11.61 -3.01 -6.20
CA ASN A 23 -10.94 -1.77 -5.86
C ASN A 23 -11.47 -1.24 -4.53
N ALA A 24 -10.61 -0.59 -3.77
CA ALA A 24 -10.98 0.22 -2.63
C ALA A 24 -10.41 1.61 -2.81
N PHE A 25 -11.17 2.62 -2.44
CA PHE A 25 -10.78 4.01 -2.53
C PHE A 25 -10.63 4.60 -1.14
N VAL A 26 -9.56 5.34 -0.92
CA VAL A 26 -9.28 6.03 0.34
C VAL A 26 -8.97 7.47 0.03
N ARG A 27 -9.68 8.40 0.67
CA ARG A 27 -9.39 9.82 0.67
C ARG A 27 -8.96 10.22 2.07
N VAL A 28 -7.93 11.04 2.14
CA VAL A 28 -7.44 11.59 3.42
C VAL A 28 -7.23 13.08 3.22
N ASP A 29 -7.82 13.90 4.10
CA ASP A 29 -7.74 15.34 4.02
C ASP A 29 -7.53 15.94 5.42
N SER A 30 -7.12 17.21 5.48
CA SER A 30 -7.10 18.03 6.69
C SER A 30 -8.51 18.43 7.15
N ASP A 31 -9.47 18.45 6.20
CA ASP A 31 -10.88 18.77 6.43
C ASP A 31 -11.78 17.54 6.23
N PRO A 32 -13.01 17.54 6.78
CA PRO A 32 -13.95 16.44 6.62
C PRO A 32 -14.24 16.14 5.15
N VAL A 33 -13.91 14.92 4.70
CA VAL A 33 -14.11 14.47 3.32
C VAL A 33 -15.59 14.34 3.02
N ARG A 34 -16.11 15.20 2.12
CA ARG A 34 -17.50 15.19 1.66
C ARG A 34 -17.69 14.46 0.34
N LEU A 35 -16.63 14.35 -0.46
CA LEU A 35 -16.68 13.71 -1.78
C LEU A 35 -16.66 12.19 -1.64
N ARG A 36 -17.74 11.53 -2.10
CA ARG A 36 -17.95 10.08 -1.99
C ARG A 36 -17.86 9.32 -3.33
N SER A 37 -17.36 9.98 -4.35
CA SER A 37 -17.17 9.37 -5.67
C SER A 37 -15.88 8.56 -5.76
N GLN A 38 -15.78 7.72 -6.79
CA GLN A 38 -14.54 7.02 -7.16
C GLN A 38 -13.40 8.01 -7.37
N ILE A 39 -12.17 7.53 -7.20
CA ILE A 39 -10.95 8.32 -7.44
C ILE A 39 -10.43 7.97 -8.83
N TYR A 40 -10.47 8.93 -9.74
CA TYR A 40 -10.01 8.77 -11.12
C TYR A 40 -8.56 9.18 -11.31
N GLU A 41 -8.06 10.08 -10.47
CA GLU A 41 -6.67 10.58 -10.48
C GLU A 41 -6.05 10.39 -9.09
N PRO A 42 -5.63 9.16 -8.74
CA PRO A 42 -5.02 8.89 -7.45
C PRO A 42 -3.61 9.48 -7.34
N ASP A 43 -3.26 9.95 -6.16
CA ASP A 43 -1.88 10.29 -5.79
C ASP A 43 -1.06 9.02 -5.54
N TYR A 44 -1.73 8.00 -5.02
CA TYR A 44 -1.11 6.74 -4.57
C TYR A 44 -1.90 5.53 -5.02
N ILE A 45 -1.20 4.45 -5.37
CA ILE A 45 -1.80 3.15 -5.70
C ILE A 45 -1.11 2.07 -4.86
N ILE A 46 -1.90 1.16 -4.29
CA ILE A 46 -1.41 -0.06 -3.65
C ILE A 46 -1.99 -1.26 -4.39
N ILE A 47 -1.13 -2.09 -4.97
CA ILE A 47 -1.51 -3.30 -5.68
C ILE A 47 -1.19 -4.50 -4.80
N VAL A 48 -2.22 -5.08 -4.21
CA VAL A 48 -2.09 -6.23 -3.29
C VAL A 48 -1.89 -7.52 -4.07
N ASP A 49 -2.59 -7.68 -5.19
CA ASP A 49 -2.44 -8.82 -6.08
C ASP A 49 -1.88 -8.37 -7.45
N PRO A 50 -0.60 -8.63 -7.72
CA PRO A 50 0.04 -8.20 -8.96
C PRO A 50 -0.49 -8.93 -10.20
N THR A 51 -1.19 -10.05 -10.06
CA THR A 51 -1.77 -10.78 -11.19
C THR A 51 -2.82 -9.95 -11.92
N LEU A 52 -3.45 -9.00 -11.22
CA LEU A 52 -4.41 -8.05 -11.81
C LEU A 52 -3.80 -7.20 -12.92
N MET A 53 -2.51 -6.89 -12.86
CA MET A 53 -1.82 -6.07 -13.87
C MET A 53 -1.78 -6.73 -15.26
N ARG A 54 -2.01 -8.05 -15.34
CA ARG A 54 -2.08 -8.76 -16.64
C ARG A 54 -3.35 -8.45 -17.45
N GLY A 55 -4.44 -8.09 -16.77
CA GLY A 55 -5.73 -7.85 -17.41
C GLY A 55 -6.32 -6.47 -17.18
N TYR A 56 -5.74 -5.70 -16.26
CA TYR A 56 -6.21 -4.38 -15.89
C TYR A 56 -5.07 -3.36 -15.91
N ASN A 57 -5.37 -2.17 -16.40
CA ASN A 57 -4.45 -1.04 -16.26
C ASN A 57 -4.56 -0.46 -14.83
N CYS A 58 -3.89 -1.13 -13.88
CA CYS A 58 -3.90 -0.72 -12.47
C CYS A 58 -3.30 0.69 -12.25
N PHE A 59 -2.53 1.21 -13.19
CA PHE A 59 -1.90 2.54 -13.14
C PHE A 59 -2.76 3.64 -13.79
N SER A 60 -3.94 3.29 -14.29
CA SER A 60 -4.82 4.27 -14.93
C SER A 60 -5.13 5.43 -14.01
N GLY A 61 -4.90 6.64 -14.50
CA GLY A 61 -5.14 7.87 -13.75
C GLY A 61 -4.09 8.23 -12.69
N LEU A 62 -3.10 7.38 -12.40
CA LEU A 62 -2.04 7.75 -11.45
C LEU A 62 -1.38 9.06 -11.90
N LYS A 63 -1.32 10.03 -10.99
CA LYS A 63 -0.75 11.35 -11.26
C LYS A 63 0.70 11.26 -11.73
N GLU A 64 1.21 12.32 -12.35
CA GLU A 64 2.55 12.34 -12.93
C GLU A 64 3.69 12.16 -11.91
N ASP A 65 3.47 12.60 -10.69
CA ASP A 65 4.36 12.45 -9.53
C ASP A 65 3.86 11.40 -8.53
N GLY A 66 2.88 10.60 -8.94
CA GLY A 66 2.25 9.60 -8.10
C GLY A 66 3.18 8.44 -7.74
N VAL A 67 2.82 7.76 -6.65
CA VAL A 67 3.59 6.63 -6.11
C VAL A 67 2.75 5.36 -6.13
N ALA A 68 3.33 4.26 -6.63
CA ALA A 68 2.72 2.95 -6.58
C ALA A 68 3.53 1.99 -5.70
N ILE A 69 2.83 1.21 -4.87
CA ILE A 69 3.39 0.16 -4.05
C ILE A 69 2.78 -1.17 -4.52
N ILE A 70 3.61 -2.11 -4.90
CA ILE A 70 3.17 -3.38 -5.50
C ILE A 70 3.68 -4.54 -4.64
N ASN A 71 2.78 -5.45 -4.29
CA ASN A 71 3.19 -6.74 -3.75
C ASN A 71 3.77 -7.59 -4.89
N GLY A 72 5.05 -7.93 -4.82
CA GLY A 72 5.69 -8.70 -5.88
C GLY A 72 7.15 -8.98 -5.59
N LYS A 73 7.80 -9.61 -6.56
CA LYS A 73 9.25 -9.83 -6.56
C LYS A 73 9.95 -8.71 -7.32
N GLU A 74 11.20 -8.42 -6.95
CA GLU A 74 11.98 -7.32 -7.55
C GLU A 74 12.17 -7.45 -9.08
N ASP A 75 12.16 -8.66 -9.59
CA ASP A 75 12.35 -9.00 -11.02
C ASP A 75 11.05 -8.96 -11.85
N MET A 76 9.93 -8.55 -11.25
CA MET A 76 8.67 -8.49 -11.96
C MET A 76 8.66 -7.41 -13.05
N GLU A 77 7.99 -7.71 -14.17
CA GLU A 77 7.78 -6.73 -15.21
C GLU A 77 6.84 -5.62 -14.75
N LEU A 78 7.29 -4.37 -14.92
CA LEU A 78 6.50 -3.19 -14.61
C LEU A 78 5.97 -2.55 -15.90
N PRO A 79 4.80 -1.90 -15.85
CA PRO A 79 4.30 -1.13 -16.96
C PRO A 79 5.20 0.10 -17.21
N LYS A 80 5.08 0.68 -18.41
CA LYS A 80 5.80 1.92 -18.73
C LYS A 80 5.32 3.05 -17.82
N LEU A 81 6.23 3.59 -17.03
CA LEU A 81 5.97 4.67 -16.10
C LEU A 81 6.16 6.04 -16.73
N LYS A 82 5.49 7.05 -16.22
CA LYS A 82 5.78 8.46 -16.50
C LYS A 82 7.04 8.89 -15.74
N ALA A 83 7.74 9.91 -16.24
CA ALA A 83 9.08 10.28 -15.77
C ALA A 83 9.22 10.59 -14.27
N LYS A 84 8.14 11.05 -13.62
CA LYS A 84 8.15 11.41 -12.19
C LYS A 84 7.46 10.37 -11.29
N GLN A 85 6.81 9.37 -11.88
CA GLN A 85 6.16 8.31 -11.10
C GLN A 85 7.19 7.43 -10.40
N LYS A 86 6.91 7.06 -9.16
CA LYS A 86 7.76 6.16 -8.36
C LYS A 86 7.03 4.85 -8.14
N VAL A 87 7.74 3.75 -8.25
CA VAL A 87 7.21 2.41 -7.95
C VAL A 87 8.13 1.69 -7.00
N PHE A 88 7.53 1.09 -5.98
CA PHE A 88 8.19 0.21 -5.03
C PHE A 88 7.57 -1.18 -5.14
N VAL A 89 8.38 -2.17 -5.49
CA VAL A 89 7.98 -3.58 -5.46
C VAL A 89 8.44 -4.16 -4.14
N VAL A 90 7.49 -4.65 -3.35
CA VAL A 90 7.71 -5.12 -1.99
C VAL A 90 7.31 -6.60 -1.90
N PRO A 91 8.17 -7.51 -1.41
CA PRO A 91 7.82 -8.91 -1.24
C PRO A 91 6.91 -9.14 -0.03
N ALA A 92 5.76 -8.44 -0.03
CA ALA A 92 4.89 -8.33 1.12
C ALA A 92 4.28 -9.67 1.58
N ASN A 93 4.00 -10.58 0.64
CA ASN A 93 3.54 -11.92 0.97
C ASN A 93 4.64 -12.77 1.62
N GLU A 94 5.90 -12.59 1.23
CA GLU A 94 7.03 -13.29 1.84
C GLU A 94 7.29 -12.77 3.26
N ILE A 95 7.22 -11.44 3.45
CA ILE A 95 7.26 -10.81 4.77
C ILE A 95 6.14 -11.38 5.65
N ALA A 96 4.91 -11.39 5.17
CA ALA A 96 3.77 -11.89 5.92
C ALA A 96 3.87 -13.39 6.23
N MET A 97 4.43 -14.21 5.33
CA MET A 97 4.66 -15.62 5.56
C MET A 97 5.63 -15.85 6.73
N ARG A 98 6.70 -15.03 6.84
CA ARG A 98 7.66 -15.13 7.96
C ARG A 98 7.07 -14.62 9.28
N THR A 99 6.30 -13.55 9.24
CA THR A 99 5.86 -12.82 10.45
C THR A 99 4.51 -13.28 10.97
N ILE A 100 3.59 -13.65 10.07
CA ILE A 100 2.20 -14.00 10.38
C ILE A 100 1.92 -15.49 10.13
N GLY A 101 2.77 -16.15 9.32
CA GLY A 101 2.59 -17.53 8.89
C GLY A 101 1.55 -17.72 7.77
N ARG A 102 1.14 -16.64 7.10
CA ARG A 102 0.18 -16.63 5.98
C ARG A 102 0.58 -15.57 4.95
N PRO A 103 0.35 -15.78 3.65
CA PRO A 103 0.71 -14.82 2.60
C PRO A 103 -0.31 -13.65 2.53
N LEU A 104 -0.49 -12.95 3.63
CA LEU A 104 -1.41 -11.81 3.78
C LEU A 104 -0.60 -10.52 3.89
N GLY A 105 0.02 -10.10 2.79
CA GLY A 105 0.98 -8.99 2.72
C GLY A 105 0.40 -7.59 2.91
N ASN A 106 -0.90 -7.45 3.09
CA ASN A 106 -1.57 -6.14 3.22
C ASN A 106 -0.98 -5.26 4.34
N THR A 107 -0.63 -5.83 5.48
CA THR A 107 -0.05 -5.08 6.61
C THR A 107 1.38 -4.61 6.30
N ALA A 108 2.19 -5.45 5.64
CA ALA A 108 3.51 -5.05 5.16
C ALA A 108 3.44 -3.95 4.09
N LEU A 109 2.46 -4.01 3.17
CA LEU A 109 2.26 -2.97 2.16
C LEU A 109 1.90 -1.61 2.76
N ILE A 110 1.14 -1.58 3.86
CA ILE A 110 0.84 -0.31 4.56
C ILE A 110 2.11 0.25 5.22
N GLY A 111 2.97 -0.59 5.78
CA GLY A 111 4.29 -0.18 6.27
C GLY A 111 5.16 0.41 5.15
N ALA A 112 5.22 -0.28 4.01
CA ALA A 112 5.92 0.19 2.82
C ALA A 112 5.35 1.53 2.30
N PHE A 113 4.02 1.67 2.28
CA PHE A 113 3.34 2.92 1.92
C PHE A 113 3.75 4.07 2.83
N ALA A 114 3.80 3.85 4.14
CA ALA A 114 4.21 4.88 5.09
C ALA A 114 5.64 5.36 4.83
N ALA A 115 6.57 4.44 4.55
CA ALA A 115 7.96 4.79 4.22
C ALA A 115 8.08 5.52 2.87
N ALA A 116 7.36 5.04 1.84
CA ALA A 116 7.43 5.60 0.49
C ALA A 116 6.87 7.02 0.38
N THR A 117 5.85 7.34 1.17
CA THR A 117 5.07 8.57 1.01
C THR A 117 5.24 9.56 2.16
N GLY A 118 5.55 9.09 3.36
CA GLY A 118 5.57 9.91 4.58
C GLY A 118 4.17 10.32 5.07
N GLU A 119 3.08 9.84 4.43
CA GLU A 119 1.71 10.20 4.78
C GLU A 119 1.24 9.63 6.11
N LEU A 120 1.87 8.56 6.57
CA LEU A 120 1.54 7.87 7.81
C LEU A 120 2.80 7.70 8.66
N LYS A 121 2.69 7.93 9.95
CA LYS A 121 3.77 7.67 10.92
C LYS A 121 3.77 6.20 11.33
N LEU A 122 4.95 5.59 11.35
CA LEU A 122 5.13 4.18 11.72
C LEU A 122 4.56 3.88 13.11
N ASP A 123 4.79 4.74 14.10
CA ASP A 123 4.31 4.54 15.47
C ASP A 123 2.77 4.50 15.53
N ASN A 124 2.09 5.36 14.75
CA ASN A 124 0.64 5.37 14.68
C ASN A 124 0.09 4.10 14.02
N LEU A 125 0.76 3.57 13.00
CA LEU A 125 0.40 2.28 12.40
C LEU A 125 0.54 1.13 13.41
N ILE A 126 1.62 1.10 14.18
CA ILE A 126 1.84 0.11 15.23
C ILE A 126 0.72 0.18 16.28
N GLU A 127 0.34 1.38 16.72
CA GLU A 127 -0.76 1.55 17.68
C GLU A 127 -2.12 1.08 17.11
N VAL A 128 -2.38 1.32 15.83
CA VAL A 128 -3.60 0.81 15.17
C VAL A 128 -3.59 -0.72 15.12
N VAL A 129 -2.46 -1.33 14.78
CA VAL A 129 -2.31 -2.79 14.77
C VAL A 129 -2.52 -3.38 16.17
N LYS A 130 -1.97 -2.77 17.22
CA LYS A 130 -2.20 -3.19 18.60
C LYS A 130 -3.67 -3.16 19.01
N LYS A 131 -4.43 -2.19 18.52
CA LYS A 131 -5.88 -2.09 18.78
C LYS A 131 -6.71 -3.09 17.98
N ARG A 132 -6.22 -3.49 16.79
CA ARG A 132 -6.95 -4.36 15.85
C ARG A 132 -6.73 -5.84 16.08
N PHE A 133 -5.54 -6.22 16.53
CA PHE A 133 -5.12 -7.61 16.68
C PHE A 133 -4.72 -7.89 18.15
N SER A 134 -4.68 -9.15 18.53
CA SER A 134 -4.24 -9.61 19.85
C SER A 134 -3.31 -10.82 19.75
N GLY A 135 -2.52 -11.08 20.78
CA GLY A 135 -1.61 -12.22 20.90
C GLY A 135 -0.63 -12.33 19.72
N LYS A 136 -0.35 -13.54 19.26
CA LYS A 136 0.58 -13.81 18.17
C LYS A 136 0.25 -13.07 16.86
N ALA A 137 -1.04 -12.87 16.58
CA ALA A 137 -1.45 -12.12 15.39
C ALA A 137 -1.06 -10.64 15.50
N GLN A 138 -1.12 -10.06 16.68
CA GLN A 138 -0.67 -8.68 16.92
C GLN A 138 0.84 -8.56 16.70
N GLU A 139 1.63 -9.41 17.32
CA GLU A 139 3.09 -9.42 17.19
C GLU A 139 3.53 -9.58 15.72
N GLY A 140 2.95 -10.57 15.02
CA GLY A 140 3.25 -10.83 13.62
C GLY A 140 2.90 -9.66 12.71
N ASN A 141 1.75 -9.00 12.92
CA ASN A 141 1.36 -7.85 12.11
C ASN A 141 2.19 -6.60 12.42
N ILE A 142 2.59 -6.37 13.68
CA ILE A 142 3.53 -5.30 14.02
C ILE A 142 4.85 -5.51 13.30
N GLN A 143 5.38 -6.74 13.32
CA GLN A 143 6.62 -7.06 12.63
C GLN A 143 6.48 -6.89 11.12
N ALA A 144 5.37 -7.30 10.52
CA ALA A 144 5.10 -7.12 9.09
C ALA A 144 5.09 -5.63 8.68
N VAL A 145 4.46 -4.76 9.47
CA VAL A 145 4.48 -3.30 9.24
C VAL A 145 5.91 -2.77 9.26
N LYS A 146 6.69 -3.16 10.28
CA LYS A 146 8.08 -2.70 10.44
C LYS A 146 8.96 -3.16 9.26
N GLU A 147 8.92 -4.44 8.91
CA GLU A 147 9.70 -4.97 7.79
C GLU A 147 9.32 -4.33 6.45
N GLY A 148 8.04 -4.10 6.20
CA GLY A 148 7.59 -3.38 5.01
C GLY A 148 8.07 -1.94 4.96
N PHE A 149 8.09 -1.25 6.10
CA PHE A 149 8.61 0.11 6.23
C PHE A 149 10.12 0.16 6.00
N GLU A 150 10.88 -0.71 6.65
CA GLU A 150 12.34 -0.80 6.56
C GLU A 150 12.78 -1.12 5.12
N PHE A 151 12.11 -2.07 4.47
CA PHE A 151 12.40 -2.46 3.09
C PHE A 151 12.41 -1.27 2.12
N VAL A 152 11.40 -0.42 2.20
CA VAL A 152 11.29 0.78 1.33
C VAL A 152 12.25 1.88 1.78
N SER A 153 12.44 2.07 3.09
CA SER A 153 13.39 3.07 3.62
C SER A 153 14.82 2.80 3.16
N GLU A 154 15.23 1.53 3.15
CA GLU A 154 16.52 1.11 2.63
C GLU A 154 16.65 1.34 1.12
N ALA A 155 15.61 1.01 0.35
CA ALA A 155 15.58 1.22 -1.09
C ALA A 155 15.70 2.70 -1.47
N GLN A 156 15.05 3.60 -0.75
CA GLN A 156 15.22 5.06 -0.93
C GLN A 156 16.64 5.53 -0.65
N THR A 157 17.27 4.98 0.38
CA THR A 157 18.66 5.29 0.73
C THR A 157 19.62 4.87 -0.38
N TYR A 158 19.41 3.72 -1.02
CA TYR A 158 20.22 3.27 -2.15
C TYR A 158 19.98 4.10 -3.42
N GLY A 159 18.75 4.53 -3.69
CA GLY A 159 18.42 5.40 -4.82
C GLY A 159 19.07 6.78 -4.74
N ALA A 160 19.16 7.38 -3.55
CA ALA A 160 19.79 8.67 -3.33
C ALA A 160 21.32 8.68 -3.55
N LYS A 161 21.95 7.51 -3.55
CA LYS A 161 23.43 7.38 -3.80
C LYS A 161 23.80 7.18 -5.28
N ARG A 162 22.81 7.07 -6.17
CA ARG A 162 23.03 6.85 -7.62
C ARG A 162 22.86 8.10 -8.50
N THR A 163 22.60 9.25 -7.92
CA THR A 163 22.62 10.57 -8.56
C THR A 163 23.87 11.33 -8.17
#